data_b94110ae3937a924edc2bb8875b3f58c
#
_entry.id   b94110ae3937a924edc2bb8875b3f58c
#
_cell.length_a   1.000
_cell.length_b   1.000
_cell.length_c   1.000
_cell.angle_alpha   90.00
_cell.angle_beta   90.00
_cell.angle_gamma   90.00
#
_symmetry.space_group_name_H-M   'P 1'
#
loop_
_entity.id
_entity.type
_entity.pdbx_description
1 polymer ?
#
loop_
_entity_poly.entity_id
_entity_poly.type
_entity_poly.pdbx_seq_one_letter_code
_entity_poly.pdbx_strand_id
1 'polypeptide(L)'
;MVILDQIANIECFWDDEYKHLDYSVESFNNPLDTERWLKAGYRCNFVGAMCDMRQPQPSWNDKFINYFAGLGWHDIGTSYYRMDTCTILPVHQDTYKRYVELFNLQGKEHSIRRAIVFLEDWSSGHYLELKGLPVTGWKKGFTVMWAYDAPHMAANIGLTPRYTLQITGHV
;
A
#
# COMPACT_ATOMS: atom_id res chain seq x y z
N MET A 1 -8.56 16.65 -15.81
CA MET A 1 -8.53 16.50 -14.34
C MET A 1 -8.39 15.00 -14.05
N VAL A 2 -7.24 14.55 -13.56
CA VAL A 2 -7.06 13.16 -13.16
C VAL A 2 -7.81 12.98 -11.85
N ILE A 3 -8.84 12.14 -11.86
CA ILE A 3 -9.63 11.83 -10.66
C ILE A 3 -8.95 10.63 -9.99
N LEU A 4 -8.71 10.68 -8.67
CA LEU A 4 -8.40 9.50 -7.89
C LEU A 4 -9.55 8.50 -8.09
N ASP A 5 -9.25 7.25 -8.37
CA ASP A 5 -10.27 6.27 -8.77
C ASP A 5 -11.38 6.14 -7.73
N GLN A 6 -11.02 6.09 -6.45
CA GLN A 6 -11.97 6.21 -5.34
C GLN A 6 -11.27 6.72 -4.08
N ILE A 7 -11.99 7.48 -3.27
CA ILE A 7 -11.57 7.93 -1.94
C ILE A 7 -12.65 7.52 -0.94
N ALA A 8 -12.23 7.00 0.20
CA ALA A 8 -13.10 6.72 1.33
C ALA A 8 -12.47 7.24 2.63
N ASN A 9 -13.30 7.43 3.64
CA ASN A 9 -12.86 7.64 5.02
C ASN A 9 -13.46 6.52 5.86
N ILE A 10 -12.60 5.64 6.37
CA ILE A 10 -13.00 4.55 7.25
C ILE A 10 -12.93 5.07 8.68
N GLU A 11 -14.05 5.02 9.40
CA GLU A 11 -14.06 5.39 10.81
C GLU A 11 -13.09 4.50 11.58
N CYS A 12 -12.23 5.11 12.42
CA CYS A 12 -11.20 4.41 13.14
C CYS A 12 -11.80 3.48 14.20
N PHE A 13 -11.60 2.19 14.04
CA PHE A 13 -11.96 1.14 14.99
C PHE A 13 -10.73 0.34 15.47
N TRP A 14 -9.53 0.70 15.05
CA TRP A 14 -8.28 0.01 15.36
C TRP A 14 -7.48 0.77 16.42
N ASP A 15 -6.67 0.03 17.14
CA ASP A 15 -5.69 0.52 18.09
C ASP A 15 -4.26 0.43 17.52
N ASP A 16 -3.26 0.49 18.37
CA ASP A 16 -1.85 0.52 17.99
C ASP A 16 -1.20 -0.87 17.80
N GLU A 17 -1.97 -1.99 17.77
CA GLU A 17 -1.44 -3.35 17.52
C GLU A 17 -0.55 -3.38 16.27
N TYR A 18 -0.91 -2.65 15.21
CA TYR A 18 -0.14 -2.61 13.96
C TYR A 18 1.31 -2.13 14.14
N LYS A 19 1.64 -1.38 15.19
CA LYS A 19 3.01 -0.91 15.45
C LYS A 19 3.92 -2.02 15.96
N HIS A 20 3.35 -3.09 16.48
CA HIS A 20 4.04 -4.18 17.16
C HIS A 20 4.08 -5.47 16.34
N LEU A 21 3.71 -5.43 15.07
CA LEU A 21 3.72 -6.59 14.18
C LEU A 21 5.15 -7.01 13.83
N ASP A 22 5.30 -8.23 13.39
CA ASP A 22 6.58 -8.77 12.90
C ASP A 22 6.85 -8.27 11.47
N TYR A 23 7.40 -7.06 11.38
CA TYR A 23 7.75 -6.44 10.11
C TYR A 23 9.06 -6.98 9.56
N SER A 24 9.05 -7.39 8.30
CA SER A 24 10.25 -7.81 7.57
C SER A 24 10.47 -6.97 6.31
N VAL A 25 11.73 -6.73 5.96
CA VAL A 25 12.11 -6.05 4.72
C VAL A 25 12.35 -7.11 3.66
N GLU A 26 11.59 -7.04 2.57
CA GLU A 26 11.80 -7.85 1.37
C GLU A 26 12.36 -6.98 0.25
N SER A 27 13.11 -7.57 -0.68
CA SER A 27 13.55 -6.85 -1.87
C SER A 27 12.37 -6.46 -2.74
N PHE A 28 12.46 -5.30 -3.40
CA PHE A 28 11.45 -4.90 -4.37
C PHE A 28 11.33 -5.96 -5.48
N ASN A 29 10.13 -6.35 -5.78
CA ASN A 29 9.83 -7.52 -6.63
C ASN A 29 10.02 -7.30 -8.13
N ASN A 30 10.38 -6.07 -8.56
CA ASN A 30 10.70 -5.74 -9.96
C ASN A 30 12.15 -5.27 -10.11
N PRO A 31 13.09 -6.15 -10.48
CA PRO A 31 14.50 -5.79 -10.64
C PRO A 31 14.75 -4.71 -11.71
N LEU A 32 13.93 -4.65 -12.76
CA LEU A 32 14.07 -3.65 -13.83
C LEU A 32 13.78 -2.23 -13.31
N ASP A 33 12.79 -2.09 -12.45
CA ASP A 33 12.52 -0.79 -11.81
C ASP A 33 13.65 -0.40 -10.87
N THR A 34 14.16 -1.32 -10.06
CA THR A 34 15.31 -1.06 -9.18
C THR A 34 16.53 -0.60 -9.98
N GLU A 35 16.84 -1.27 -11.10
CA GLU A 35 17.94 -0.86 -11.98
C GLU A 35 17.72 0.54 -12.55
N ARG A 36 16.51 0.83 -13.03
CA ARG A 36 16.13 2.16 -13.54
C ARG A 36 16.33 3.26 -12.48
N TRP A 37 15.91 3.02 -11.24
CA TRP A 37 16.05 3.98 -10.15
C TRP A 37 17.53 4.22 -9.80
N LEU A 38 18.33 3.18 -9.73
CA LEU A 38 19.79 3.30 -9.49
C LEU A 38 20.47 4.09 -10.61
N LYS A 39 20.10 3.85 -11.87
CA LYS A 39 20.61 4.62 -13.03
C LYS A 39 20.17 6.09 -12.96
N ALA A 40 18.99 6.39 -12.46
CA ALA A 40 18.49 7.74 -12.25
C ALA A 40 19.18 8.48 -11.08
N GLY A 41 20.01 7.79 -10.29
CA GLY A 41 20.80 8.39 -9.22
C GLY A 41 20.22 8.19 -7.81
N TYR A 42 19.13 7.46 -7.64
CA TYR A 42 18.63 7.15 -6.29
C TYR A 42 19.66 6.34 -5.48
N ARG A 43 19.83 6.70 -4.20
CA ARG A 43 20.74 6.03 -3.25
C ARG A 43 20.10 5.95 -1.87
N CYS A 44 18.90 5.38 -1.83
CA CYS A 44 18.06 5.30 -0.62
C CYS A 44 17.52 3.88 -0.45
N ASN A 45 16.81 3.65 0.63
CA ASN A 45 16.00 2.44 0.79
C ASN A 45 14.78 2.52 -0.12
N PHE A 46 14.60 1.55 -1.01
CA PHE A 46 13.47 1.52 -1.94
C PHE A 46 12.24 0.84 -1.35
N VAL A 47 12.39 0.01 -0.33
CA VAL A 47 11.31 -0.78 0.23
C VAL A 47 11.25 -0.57 1.74
N GLY A 48 10.05 -0.34 2.25
CA GLY A 48 9.77 -0.40 3.68
C GLY A 48 9.63 -1.85 4.16
N ALA A 49 9.24 -2.01 5.41
CA ALA A 49 9.01 -3.31 6.01
C ALA A 49 7.52 -3.68 5.93
N MET A 50 7.24 -4.95 5.71
CA MET A 50 5.87 -5.49 5.58
C MET A 50 5.60 -6.58 6.60
N CYS A 51 4.34 -6.67 7.04
CA CYS A 51 3.76 -7.81 7.73
C CYS A 51 2.49 -8.21 6.98
N ASP A 52 2.54 -9.29 6.22
CA ASP A 52 1.39 -9.80 5.47
C ASP A 52 0.69 -10.96 6.18
N MET A 53 -0.36 -11.50 5.56
CA MET A 53 -1.20 -12.55 6.13
C MET A 53 -0.48 -13.89 6.40
N ARG A 54 0.81 -14.03 6.05
CA ARG A 54 1.65 -15.18 6.44
C ARG A 54 2.05 -15.10 7.93
N GLN A 55 1.93 -13.92 8.53
CA GLN A 55 2.25 -13.64 9.92
C GLN A 55 0.97 -13.33 10.71
N PRO A 56 1.00 -13.42 12.05
CA PRO A 56 -0.12 -12.98 12.87
C PRO A 56 -0.54 -11.54 12.55
N GLN A 57 -1.83 -11.34 12.39
CA GLN A 57 -2.43 -10.05 12.06
C GLN A 57 -3.08 -9.45 13.31
N PRO A 58 -3.33 -8.12 13.36
CA PRO A 58 -4.09 -7.52 14.43
C PRO A 58 -5.47 -8.14 14.60
N SER A 59 -5.96 -8.16 15.82
CA SER A 59 -7.25 -8.78 16.20
C SER A 59 -8.44 -8.22 15.40
N TRP A 60 -8.33 -6.99 14.94
CA TRP A 60 -9.36 -6.27 14.19
C TRP A 60 -9.18 -6.35 12.67
N ASN A 61 -8.18 -7.08 12.15
CA ASN A 61 -7.89 -7.16 10.69
C ASN A 61 -9.12 -7.59 9.87
N ASP A 62 -9.89 -8.54 10.37
CA ASP A 62 -11.08 -9.04 9.67
C ASP A 62 -12.16 -7.98 9.44
N LYS A 63 -12.19 -6.90 10.22
CA LYS A 63 -13.11 -5.79 9.99
C LYS A 63 -12.78 -5.06 8.69
N PHE A 64 -11.51 -4.92 8.34
CA PHE A 64 -11.12 -4.38 7.04
C PHE A 64 -11.48 -5.33 5.90
N ILE A 65 -11.20 -6.63 6.05
CA ILE A 65 -11.59 -7.64 5.04
C ILE A 65 -13.10 -7.56 4.79
N ASN A 66 -13.91 -7.55 5.84
CA ASN A 66 -15.36 -7.45 5.74
C ASN A 66 -15.84 -6.14 5.11
N TYR A 67 -15.16 -5.01 5.41
CA TYR A 67 -15.47 -3.73 4.78
C TYR A 67 -15.29 -3.78 3.26
N PHE A 68 -14.16 -4.27 2.77
CA PHE A 68 -13.89 -4.36 1.34
C PHE A 68 -14.70 -5.45 0.65
N ALA A 69 -15.01 -6.56 1.33
CA ALA A 69 -15.96 -7.56 0.84
C ALA A 69 -17.36 -6.96 0.64
N GLY A 70 -17.79 -6.07 1.54
CA GLY A 70 -19.04 -5.30 1.39
C GLY A 70 -19.05 -4.35 0.19
N LEU A 71 -17.87 -3.97 -0.35
CA LEU A 71 -17.72 -3.21 -1.59
C LEU A 71 -17.68 -4.11 -2.84
N GLY A 72 -17.88 -5.42 -2.69
CA GLY A 72 -17.85 -6.38 -3.80
C GLY A 72 -16.44 -6.87 -4.16
N TRP A 73 -15.44 -6.70 -3.27
CA TRP A 73 -14.12 -7.26 -3.49
C TRP A 73 -14.07 -8.72 -3.02
N HIS A 74 -13.31 -9.54 -3.77
CA HIS A 74 -13.10 -10.96 -3.50
C HIS A 74 -11.62 -11.25 -3.25
N ASP A 75 -11.33 -12.39 -2.60
CA ASP A 75 -9.99 -12.90 -2.34
C ASP A 75 -9.06 -11.84 -1.71
N ILE A 76 -9.56 -11.17 -0.68
CA ILE A 76 -8.95 -9.99 -0.08
C ILE A 76 -7.71 -10.38 0.71
N GLY A 77 -6.57 -9.84 0.31
CA GLY A 77 -5.32 -9.90 1.03
C GLY A 77 -5.00 -8.58 1.73
N THR A 78 -4.48 -8.68 2.96
CA THR A 78 -4.02 -7.53 3.77
C THR A 78 -2.53 -7.59 3.99
N SER A 79 -1.86 -6.45 3.97
CA SER A 79 -0.45 -6.30 4.28
C SER A 79 -0.20 -4.96 4.96
N TYR A 80 0.28 -5.04 6.19
CA TYR A 80 0.70 -3.85 6.94
C TYR A 80 2.07 -3.41 6.43
N TYR A 81 2.23 -2.13 6.20
CA TYR A 81 3.44 -1.57 5.63
C TYR A 81 3.96 -0.42 6.48
N ARG A 82 5.21 -0.56 6.93
CA ARG A 82 5.95 0.46 7.66
C ARG A 82 7.02 1.05 6.76
N MET A 83 6.94 2.33 6.52
CA MET A 83 7.94 3.08 5.77
C MET A 83 8.76 3.94 6.73
N ASP A 84 9.97 3.50 7.03
CA ASP A 84 10.89 4.21 7.90
C ASP A 84 11.47 5.46 7.23
N THR A 85 12.05 6.38 8.00
CA THR A 85 12.73 7.57 7.51
C THR A 85 13.77 7.23 6.44
N CYS A 86 13.90 8.06 5.43
CA CYS A 86 14.78 7.88 4.26
C CYS A 86 14.41 6.68 3.37
N THR A 87 13.17 6.25 3.38
CA THR A 87 12.63 5.28 2.43
C THR A 87 11.92 6.01 1.30
N ILE A 88 12.30 5.72 0.07
CA ILE A 88 11.67 6.29 -1.14
C ILE A 88 11.37 5.15 -2.10
N LEU A 89 10.12 4.98 -2.45
CA LEU A 89 9.66 4.06 -3.47
C LEU A 89 9.28 4.88 -4.70
N PRO A 90 10.20 5.02 -5.70
CA PRO A 90 9.95 5.85 -6.86
C PRO A 90 8.79 5.36 -7.71
N VAL A 91 8.39 6.13 -8.71
CA VAL A 91 7.28 5.79 -9.60
C VAL A 91 7.41 4.39 -10.17
N HIS A 92 6.36 3.59 -9.95
CA HIS A 92 6.26 2.20 -10.41
C HIS A 92 4.79 1.80 -10.56
N GLN A 93 4.59 0.61 -11.10
CA GLN A 93 3.31 -0.11 -11.08
C GLN A 93 3.52 -1.44 -10.37
N ASP A 94 2.56 -1.86 -9.56
CA ASP A 94 2.60 -3.17 -8.92
C ASP A 94 2.41 -4.27 -9.97
N THR A 95 3.14 -5.35 -9.85
CA THR A 95 3.04 -6.49 -10.79
C THR A 95 1.95 -7.48 -10.40
N TYR A 96 1.57 -7.54 -9.13
CA TYR A 96 0.60 -8.50 -8.55
C TYR A 96 0.84 -9.97 -8.92
N LYS A 97 2.03 -10.33 -9.38
CA LYS A 97 2.33 -11.65 -9.96
C LYS A 97 1.86 -12.79 -9.06
N ARG A 98 2.23 -12.76 -7.78
CA ARG A 98 1.85 -13.79 -6.81
C ARG A 98 0.33 -13.85 -6.59
N TYR A 99 -0.34 -12.69 -6.54
CA TYR A 99 -1.79 -12.62 -6.37
C TYR A 99 -2.52 -13.20 -7.59
N VAL A 100 -2.06 -12.86 -8.79
CA VAL A 100 -2.58 -13.39 -10.06
C VAL A 100 -2.44 -14.91 -10.12
N GLU A 101 -1.27 -15.44 -9.73
CA GLU A 101 -1.01 -16.88 -9.71
C GLU A 101 -1.90 -17.60 -8.67
N LEU A 102 -2.03 -17.03 -7.46
CA LEU A 102 -2.79 -17.63 -6.36
C LEU A 102 -4.29 -17.77 -6.67
N PHE A 103 -4.86 -16.77 -7.32
CA PHE A 103 -6.31 -16.68 -7.59
C PHE A 103 -6.67 -16.94 -9.07
N ASN A 104 -5.73 -17.43 -9.87
CA ASN A 104 -5.94 -17.77 -11.29
C ASN A 104 -6.52 -16.60 -12.11
N LEU A 105 -5.96 -15.41 -11.95
CA LEU A 105 -6.43 -14.19 -12.60
C LEU A 105 -5.66 -13.84 -13.89
N GLN A 106 -4.97 -14.78 -14.51
CA GLN A 106 -4.28 -14.59 -15.78
C GLN A 106 -5.27 -14.13 -16.86
N GLY A 107 -4.97 -12.97 -17.49
CA GLY A 107 -5.85 -12.31 -18.46
C GLY A 107 -7.04 -11.57 -17.85
N LYS A 108 -7.15 -11.55 -16.53
CA LYS A 108 -8.18 -10.81 -15.77
C LYS A 108 -7.56 -9.79 -14.80
N GLU A 109 -6.31 -9.43 -14.99
CA GLU A 109 -5.57 -8.52 -14.11
C GLU A 109 -6.29 -7.16 -13.94
N HIS A 110 -7.06 -6.76 -14.95
CA HIS A 110 -7.87 -5.54 -14.91
C HIS A 110 -8.95 -5.53 -13.81
N SER A 111 -9.30 -6.71 -13.27
CA SER A 111 -10.23 -6.81 -12.13
C SER A 111 -9.57 -6.49 -10.79
N ILE A 112 -8.22 -6.54 -10.70
CA ILE A 112 -7.49 -6.33 -9.45
C ILE A 112 -7.66 -4.87 -9.00
N ARG A 113 -7.83 -4.72 -7.70
CA ARG A 113 -7.92 -3.43 -7.00
C ARG A 113 -6.92 -3.39 -5.87
N ARG A 114 -6.36 -2.22 -5.66
CA ARG A 114 -5.50 -1.90 -4.53
C ARG A 114 -6.13 -0.77 -3.72
N ALA A 115 -6.06 -0.89 -2.40
CA ALA A 115 -6.33 0.21 -1.49
C ALA A 115 -5.15 0.43 -0.54
N ILE A 116 -4.96 1.68 -0.13
CA ILE A 116 -4.13 2.05 1.01
C ILE A 116 -5.00 2.76 2.02
N VAL A 117 -5.06 2.22 3.23
CA VAL A 117 -5.65 2.87 4.41
C VAL A 117 -4.52 3.47 5.24
N PHE A 118 -4.59 4.78 5.50
CA PHE A 118 -3.65 5.44 6.39
C PHE A 118 -4.06 5.20 7.85
N LEU A 119 -3.20 4.51 8.59
CA LEU A 119 -3.49 4.08 9.96
C LEU A 119 -3.28 5.19 10.99
N GLU A 120 -2.63 6.28 10.59
CA GLU A 120 -2.30 7.44 11.40
C GLU A 120 -2.58 8.74 10.66
N ASP A 121 -2.65 9.85 11.39
CA ASP A 121 -2.67 11.19 10.80
C ASP A 121 -1.37 11.45 10.02
N TRP A 122 -1.47 12.27 9.00
CA TRP A 122 -0.33 12.70 8.21
C TRP A 122 0.74 13.40 9.07
N SER A 123 2.00 13.07 8.82
CA SER A 123 3.15 13.78 9.39
C SER A 123 4.01 14.40 8.29
N SER A 124 4.67 15.51 8.60
CA SER A 124 5.55 16.20 7.66
C SER A 124 6.62 15.25 7.12
N GLY A 125 6.79 15.24 5.81
CA GLY A 125 7.71 14.34 5.09
C GLY A 125 7.08 13.02 4.64
N HIS A 126 5.86 12.70 5.05
CA HIS A 126 5.11 11.58 4.50
C HIS A 126 4.48 11.97 3.16
N TYR A 127 4.69 11.15 2.13
CA TYR A 127 4.22 11.43 0.78
C TYR A 127 3.70 10.16 0.10
N LEU A 128 2.60 10.30 -0.62
CA LEU A 128 2.12 9.35 -1.61
C LEU A 128 1.72 10.14 -2.86
N GLU A 129 2.01 9.61 -4.02
CA GLU A 129 1.51 10.12 -5.28
C GLU A 129 0.82 8.98 -6.04
N LEU A 130 -0.35 9.26 -6.58
CA LEU A 130 -1.13 8.33 -7.38
C LEU A 130 -1.49 8.99 -8.71
N LYS A 131 -1.04 8.41 -9.83
CA LYS A 131 -1.30 8.95 -11.19
C LYS A 131 -0.89 10.41 -11.34
N GLY A 132 0.22 10.83 -10.73
CA GLY A 132 0.72 12.21 -10.76
C GLY A 132 -0.01 13.16 -9.81
N LEU A 133 -0.93 12.68 -8.97
CA LEU A 133 -1.63 13.49 -7.97
C LEU A 133 -1.04 13.24 -6.58
N PRO A 134 -0.52 14.27 -5.92
CA PRO A 134 0.00 14.15 -4.56
C PRO A 134 -1.13 13.92 -3.55
N VAL A 135 -0.88 13.03 -2.61
CA VAL A 135 -1.73 12.75 -1.46
C VAL A 135 -0.94 13.08 -0.21
N THR A 136 -1.36 14.13 0.49
CA THR A 136 -0.75 14.64 1.73
C THR A 136 -1.83 15.18 2.65
N GLY A 137 -1.50 15.46 3.89
CA GLY A 137 -2.44 16.08 4.85
C GLY A 137 -3.62 15.18 5.25
N TRP A 138 -3.52 13.86 5.01
CA TRP A 138 -4.58 12.93 5.35
C TRP A 138 -4.82 12.82 6.85
N LYS A 139 -6.01 12.41 7.20
CA LYS A 139 -6.38 11.99 8.54
C LYS A 139 -6.40 10.45 8.63
N LYS A 140 -6.22 9.94 9.83
CA LYS A 140 -6.38 8.52 10.17
C LYS A 140 -7.70 7.99 9.58
N GLY A 141 -7.62 6.89 8.84
CA GLY A 141 -8.76 6.31 8.14
C GLY A 141 -8.98 6.79 6.70
N PHE A 142 -8.29 7.86 6.28
CA PHE A 142 -8.31 8.23 4.87
C PHE A 142 -7.81 7.07 4.01
N THR A 143 -8.55 6.76 2.96
CA THR A 143 -8.30 5.59 2.11
C THR A 143 -8.32 6.00 0.66
N VAL A 144 -7.30 5.58 -0.08
CA VAL A 144 -7.25 5.72 -1.55
C VAL A 144 -7.29 4.33 -2.18
N MET A 145 -8.04 4.20 -3.27
CA MET A 145 -8.21 2.95 -4.01
C MET A 145 -7.95 3.18 -5.49
N TRP A 146 -7.36 2.18 -6.17
CA TRP A 146 -7.05 2.26 -7.59
C TRP A 146 -7.04 0.90 -8.28
N ALA A 147 -7.14 0.94 -9.62
CA ALA A 147 -6.97 -0.22 -10.47
C ALA A 147 -5.51 -0.68 -10.51
N TYR A 148 -5.28 -1.93 -10.88
CA TYR A 148 -3.99 -2.62 -10.77
C TYR A 148 -2.81 -1.93 -11.48
N ASP A 149 -3.07 -1.23 -12.57
CA ASP A 149 -2.05 -0.64 -13.45
C ASP A 149 -1.73 0.84 -13.14
N ALA A 150 -2.24 1.37 -12.04
CA ALA A 150 -2.03 2.77 -11.70
C ALA A 150 -0.58 3.06 -11.27
N PRO A 151 0.14 3.97 -11.96
CA PRO A 151 1.46 4.40 -11.53
C PRO A 151 1.35 5.18 -10.22
N HIS A 152 2.23 4.85 -9.29
CA HIS A 152 2.29 5.51 -7.99
C HIS A 152 3.71 5.56 -7.43
N MET A 153 3.93 6.44 -6.48
CA MET A 153 5.17 6.53 -5.72
C MET A 153 4.90 6.89 -4.27
N ALA A 154 5.84 6.58 -3.39
CA ALA A 154 5.73 6.90 -1.98
C ALA A 154 7.10 7.30 -1.42
N ALA A 155 7.09 8.19 -0.41
CA ALA A 155 8.30 8.57 0.29
C ALA A 155 8.02 8.83 1.76
N ASN A 156 9.02 8.59 2.59
CA ASN A 156 9.10 9.09 3.94
C ASN A 156 10.44 9.79 4.12
N ILE A 157 10.43 11.11 4.04
CA ILE A 157 11.56 11.99 4.36
C ILE A 157 11.34 12.73 5.68
N GLY A 158 10.34 12.31 6.45
CA GLY A 158 10.02 12.81 7.79
C GLY A 158 10.85 12.14 8.88
N LEU A 159 10.52 12.43 10.13
CA LEU A 159 11.23 11.95 11.31
C LEU A 159 10.53 10.78 12.03
N THR A 160 9.36 10.39 11.56
CA THR A 160 8.56 9.30 12.15
C THR A 160 8.26 8.24 11.10
N PRO A 161 8.15 6.96 11.47
CA PRO A 161 7.66 5.93 10.56
C PRO A 161 6.26 6.25 10.06
N ARG A 162 5.95 5.86 8.84
CA ARG A 162 4.60 5.91 8.27
C ARG A 162 4.01 4.52 8.21
N TYR A 163 2.84 4.35 8.81
CA TYR A 163 2.12 3.08 8.81
C TYR A 163 0.89 3.13 7.92
N THR A 164 0.78 2.16 7.04
CA THR A 164 -0.39 1.98 6.17
C THR A 164 -0.81 0.53 6.13
N LEU A 165 -2.09 0.29 5.89
CA LEU A 165 -2.60 -1.02 5.54
C LEU A 165 -2.84 -1.06 4.02
N GLN A 166 -2.15 -1.95 3.35
CA GLN A 166 -2.34 -2.26 1.94
C GLN A 166 -3.35 -3.39 1.79
N ILE A 167 -4.34 -3.19 0.95
CA ILE A 167 -5.38 -4.17 0.69
C ILE A 167 -5.39 -4.47 -0.81
N THR A 168 -5.39 -5.73 -1.15
CA THR A 168 -5.52 -6.20 -2.53
C THR A 168 -6.72 -7.12 -2.62
N GLY A 169 -7.53 -6.93 -3.62
CA GLY A 169 -8.67 -7.78 -3.96
C GLY A 169 -8.96 -7.71 -5.45
N HIS A 170 -10.00 -8.38 -5.91
CA HIS A 170 -10.49 -8.25 -7.28
C HIS A 170 -12.02 -8.16 -7.29
N VAL A 171 -12.57 -7.60 -8.37
CA VAL A 171 -14.01 -7.42 -8.59
C VAL A 171 -14.49 -8.19 -9.80
#